data_20392d55ee3dca4d45133a24df690dbb
#
_entry.id   20392d55ee3dca4d45133a24df690dbb
#
_cell.length_a   1.000
_cell.length_b   1.000
_cell.length_c   1.000
_cell.angle_alpha   90.00
_cell.angle_beta   90.00
_cell.angle_gamma   90.00
#
_symmetry.space_group_name_H-M   'P 1'
#
loop_
_entity.id
_entity.type
_entity.pdbx_description
1 polymer ?
#
loop_
_entity_poly.entity_id
_entity_poly.type
_entity_poly.pdbx_seq_one_letter_code
_entity_poly.pdbx_strand_id
1 'polypeptide(L)'
;NNIEAEQSVIGTILISNEIFDEIHTIIISKNFYDPMHQKIFDAIETLIFKGMLANPITLKNYFENEKDDLNVPEYLVKITKFSTSSRQAIEYSRIIYDMFVRRELIKISEGTIDSAKLKDLNISGQNIIENSEKLLFDLAEKGSFNSSLVKFDEALKFTIEMASNAYKNDEGIVGVPTGLTDLDEKLGGLHKSDLVIIAGRPSMGKTALATNIAFNAASKLQESGKKSTIAFFSLEM
;
A
#
# COMPACT_ATOMS: atom_id res chain seq x y z
N ASN A 1 17.40 -13.59 -5.75
CA ASN A 1 17.54 -13.56 -4.29
C ASN A 1 18.82 -12.83 -3.93
N ASN A 2 18.83 -12.03 -2.89
CA ASN A 2 20.02 -11.30 -2.41
C ASN A 2 20.15 -11.50 -0.89
N ILE A 3 20.73 -12.64 -0.51
CA ILE A 3 20.92 -13.03 0.89
C ILE A 3 21.83 -12.03 1.63
N GLU A 4 22.83 -11.47 0.95
CA GLU A 4 23.73 -10.47 1.55
C GLU A 4 22.98 -9.19 1.93
N ALA A 5 22.04 -8.74 1.10
CA ALA A 5 21.19 -7.60 1.43
C ALA A 5 20.30 -7.90 2.65
N GLU A 6 19.75 -9.11 2.74
CA GLU A 6 18.92 -9.53 3.87
C GLU A 6 19.74 -9.55 5.17
N GLN A 7 20.95 -10.14 5.14
CA GLN A 7 21.87 -10.16 6.27
C GLN A 7 22.27 -8.75 6.70
N SER A 8 22.54 -7.86 5.73
CA SER A 8 22.94 -6.49 6.01
C SER A 8 21.81 -5.68 6.67
N VAL A 9 20.57 -5.84 6.21
CA VAL A 9 19.40 -5.17 6.80
C VAL A 9 19.18 -5.64 8.23
N ILE A 10 19.11 -6.95 8.47
CA ILE A 10 18.92 -7.52 9.80
C ILE A 10 20.10 -7.12 10.71
N GLY A 11 21.35 -7.24 10.24
CA GLY A 11 22.53 -6.86 10.99
C GLY A 11 22.54 -5.40 11.42
N THR A 12 22.06 -4.50 10.55
CA THR A 12 21.97 -3.07 10.86
C THR A 12 20.91 -2.81 11.92
N ILE A 13 19.73 -3.45 11.84
CA ILE A 13 18.68 -3.32 12.86
C ILE A 13 19.17 -3.82 14.22
N LEU A 14 19.92 -4.93 14.27
CA LEU A 14 20.46 -5.49 15.51
C LEU A 14 21.51 -4.60 16.19
N ILE A 15 22.16 -3.71 15.45
CA ILE A 15 23.10 -2.73 15.99
C ILE A 15 22.40 -1.42 16.35
N SER A 16 21.47 -0.96 15.53
CA SER A 16 20.71 0.28 15.71
C SER A 16 19.24 0.03 15.48
N ASN A 17 18.47 -0.15 16.58
CA ASN A 17 17.04 -0.41 16.47
C ASN A 17 16.25 0.81 15.95
N GLU A 18 16.83 2.01 16.03
CA GLU A 18 16.17 3.24 15.57
C GLU A 18 15.77 3.20 14.08
N ILE A 19 16.52 2.45 13.27
CA ILE A 19 16.24 2.32 11.83
C ILE A 19 15.07 1.39 11.54
N PHE A 20 14.62 0.60 12.51
CA PHE A 20 13.58 -0.41 12.32
C PHE A 20 12.29 0.22 11.77
N ASP A 21 11.86 1.35 12.32
CA ASP A 21 10.62 2.00 11.91
C ASP A 21 10.65 2.39 10.43
N GLU A 22 11.79 2.92 9.94
CA GLU A 22 11.93 3.27 8.52
C GLU A 22 11.94 2.01 7.64
N ILE A 23 12.64 0.96 8.06
CA ILE A 23 12.71 -0.31 7.32
C ILE A 23 11.35 -0.99 7.30
N HIS A 24 10.62 -1.00 8.41
CA HIS A 24 9.31 -1.63 8.53
C HIS A 24 8.25 -0.96 7.64
N THR A 25 8.42 0.31 7.28
CA THR A 25 7.56 0.95 6.25
C THR A 25 7.79 0.40 4.84
N ILE A 26 8.91 -0.29 4.58
CA ILE A 26 9.30 -0.78 3.25
C ILE A 26 9.09 -2.29 3.15
N ILE A 27 9.50 -3.04 4.17
CA ILE A 27 9.48 -4.50 4.18
C ILE A 27 8.90 -5.05 5.48
N ILE A 28 8.28 -6.22 5.33
CA ILE A 28 7.83 -7.09 6.44
C ILE A 28 8.55 -8.43 6.35
N SER A 29 8.44 -9.26 7.36
CA SER A 29 9.09 -10.59 7.44
C SER A 29 8.90 -11.44 6.18
N LYS A 30 7.69 -11.48 5.63
CA LYS A 30 7.34 -12.25 4.41
C LYS A 30 8.11 -11.83 3.16
N ASN A 31 8.72 -10.66 3.16
CA ASN A 31 9.48 -10.16 2.01
C ASN A 31 10.86 -10.80 1.90
N PHE A 32 11.39 -11.34 3.00
CA PHE A 32 12.66 -12.05 2.99
C PHE A 32 12.54 -13.38 2.25
N TYR A 33 13.62 -13.78 1.60
CA TYR A 33 13.68 -15.08 0.90
C TYR A 33 14.03 -16.21 1.84
N ASP A 34 15.00 -15.99 2.75
CA ASP A 34 15.44 -16.98 3.71
C ASP A 34 14.42 -17.13 4.84
N PRO A 35 13.86 -18.33 5.09
CA PRO A 35 12.91 -18.55 6.18
C PRO A 35 13.47 -18.20 7.56
N MET A 36 14.80 -18.35 7.76
CA MET A 36 15.45 -17.95 9.02
C MET A 36 15.43 -16.43 9.18
N HIS A 37 15.69 -15.68 8.11
CA HIS A 37 15.60 -14.22 8.14
C HIS A 37 14.18 -13.73 8.40
N GLN A 38 13.16 -14.43 7.86
CA GLN A 38 11.75 -14.15 8.17
C GLN A 38 11.49 -14.28 9.67
N LYS A 39 11.88 -15.41 10.27
CA LYS A 39 11.71 -15.66 11.71
C LYS A 39 12.48 -14.63 12.57
N ILE A 40 13.70 -14.29 12.18
CA ILE A 40 14.50 -13.29 12.90
C ILE A 40 13.84 -11.92 12.84
N PHE A 41 13.32 -11.52 11.68
CA PHE A 41 12.64 -10.24 11.52
C PHE A 41 11.34 -10.17 12.33
N ASP A 42 10.52 -11.22 12.34
CA ASP A 42 9.32 -11.34 13.20
C ASP A 42 9.66 -11.23 14.69
N ALA A 43 10.76 -11.86 15.10
CA ALA A 43 11.22 -11.79 16.48
C ALA A 43 11.71 -10.36 16.85
N ILE A 44 12.43 -9.70 15.95
CA ILE A 44 12.86 -8.29 16.09
C ILE A 44 11.62 -7.39 16.24
N GLU A 45 10.66 -7.52 15.34
CA GLU A 45 9.40 -6.77 15.35
C GLU A 45 8.66 -6.95 16.68
N THR A 46 8.52 -8.20 17.14
CA THR A 46 7.86 -8.52 18.41
C THR A 46 8.54 -7.87 19.61
N LEU A 47 9.87 -7.85 19.65
CA LEU A 47 10.64 -7.24 20.74
C LEU A 47 10.51 -5.73 20.74
N ILE A 48 10.67 -5.10 19.58
CA ILE A 48 10.61 -3.62 19.45
C ILE A 48 9.20 -3.11 19.80
N PHE A 49 8.14 -3.76 19.34
CA PHE A 49 6.77 -3.37 19.69
C PHE A 49 6.42 -3.57 21.17
N LYS A 50 7.15 -4.44 21.87
CA LYS A 50 7.09 -4.55 23.35
C LYS A 50 7.94 -3.51 24.08
N GLY A 51 8.61 -2.60 23.36
CA GLY A 51 9.52 -1.62 23.95
C GLY A 51 10.87 -2.19 24.39
N MET A 52 11.22 -3.39 23.92
CA MET A 52 12.46 -4.07 24.24
C MET A 52 13.49 -3.85 23.12
N LEU A 53 14.78 -3.81 23.50
CA LEU A 53 15.86 -3.76 22.52
C LEU A 53 16.02 -5.11 21.82
N ALA A 54 15.99 -5.10 20.50
CA ALA A 54 16.30 -6.26 19.67
C ALA A 54 17.81 -6.31 19.41
N ASN A 55 18.51 -7.24 20.05
CA ASN A 55 19.94 -7.49 19.89
C ASN A 55 20.21 -9.00 19.89
N PRO A 56 21.42 -9.46 19.54
CA PRO A 56 21.71 -10.90 19.51
C PRO A 56 21.46 -11.63 20.83
N ILE A 57 21.57 -10.94 21.99
CA ILE A 57 21.37 -11.54 23.32
C ILE A 57 19.89 -11.72 23.60
N THR A 58 19.06 -10.68 23.34
CA THR A 58 17.61 -10.75 23.58
C THR A 58 16.93 -11.73 22.63
N LEU A 59 17.38 -11.78 21.38
CA LEU A 59 16.90 -12.73 20.39
C LEU A 59 17.30 -14.17 20.71
N LYS A 60 18.49 -14.41 21.29
CA LYS A 60 18.90 -15.73 21.74
C LYS A 60 17.83 -16.34 22.65
N ASN A 61 17.39 -15.59 23.66
CA ASN A 61 16.36 -16.06 24.61
C ASN A 61 15.01 -16.35 23.93
N TYR A 62 14.70 -15.63 22.83
CA TYR A 62 13.50 -15.86 22.06
C TYR A 62 13.53 -17.21 21.33
N PHE A 63 14.68 -17.60 20.79
CA PHE A 63 14.87 -18.84 20.03
C PHE A 63 15.27 -20.06 20.88
N GLU A 64 15.64 -19.90 22.15
CA GLU A 64 15.99 -21.05 23.04
C GLU A 64 14.83 -22.05 23.25
N ASN A 65 13.60 -21.60 23.00
CA ASN A 65 12.39 -22.44 23.12
C ASN A 65 12.05 -23.17 21.80
N GLU A 66 12.68 -22.84 20.70
CA GLU A 66 12.50 -23.52 19.41
C GLU A 66 13.61 -24.56 19.23
N LYS A 67 13.23 -25.82 19.04
CA LYS A 67 14.13 -26.94 18.74
C LYS A 67 14.58 -26.91 17.27
N ASP A 68 15.14 -25.82 16.80
CA ASP A 68 15.74 -25.74 15.47
C ASP A 68 17.23 -26.15 15.58
N ASP A 69 17.67 -27.08 14.72
CA ASP A 69 19.06 -27.61 14.64
C ASP A 69 20.12 -26.58 14.24
N LEU A 70 19.73 -25.33 13.98
CA LEU A 70 20.65 -24.23 13.63
C LEU A 70 21.08 -23.49 14.89
N ASN A 71 22.39 -23.30 15.02
CA ASN A 71 22.97 -22.47 16.10
C ASN A 71 22.66 -20.98 15.86
N VAL A 72 21.38 -20.61 16.07
CA VAL A 72 20.84 -19.26 15.86
C VAL A 72 21.70 -18.18 16.56
N PRO A 73 22.19 -18.37 17.81
CA PRO A 73 23.01 -17.36 18.47
C PRO A 73 24.31 -17.02 17.73
N GLU A 74 25.01 -18.02 17.21
CA GLU A 74 26.26 -17.79 16.45
C GLU A 74 25.94 -17.10 15.11
N TYR A 75 24.82 -17.47 14.49
CA TYR A 75 24.36 -16.85 13.27
C TYR A 75 24.01 -15.38 13.45
N LEU A 76 23.32 -15.01 14.54
CA LEU A 76 23.00 -13.62 14.87
C LEU A 76 24.26 -12.77 15.05
N VAL A 77 25.27 -13.29 15.75
CA VAL A 77 26.56 -12.61 15.90
C VAL A 77 27.29 -12.48 14.55
N LYS A 78 27.17 -13.47 13.68
CA LYS A 78 27.75 -13.40 12.33
C LYS A 78 27.03 -12.32 11.48
N ILE A 79 25.71 -12.24 11.53
CA ILE A 79 24.93 -11.25 10.79
C ILE A 79 25.28 -9.82 11.19
N THR A 80 25.55 -9.54 12.46
CA THR A 80 25.93 -8.17 12.87
C THR A 80 27.22 -7.67 12.21
N LYS A 81 28.08 -8.56 11.73
CA LYS A 81 29.28 -8.18 10.97
C LYS A 81 28.98 -7.64 9.57
N PHE A 82 27.80 -7.94 9.04
CA PHE A 82 27.33 -7.43 7.74
C PHE A 82 26.55 -6.10 7.87
N SER A 83 26.51 -5.53 9.07
CA SER A 83 25.86 -4.24 9.28
C SER A 83 26.45 -3.16 8.37
N THR A 84 25.59 -2.26 7.95
CA THR A 84 25.93 -1.17 7.03
C THR A 84 25.38 0.16 7.55
N SER A 85 25.55 1.24 6.80
CA SER A 85 24.94 2.53 7.17
C SER A 85 23.42 2.47 7.05
N SER A 86 22.72 3.27 7.86
CA SER A 86 21.25 3.39 7.82
C SER A 86 20.73 3.64 6.42
N ARG A 87 21.36 4.53 5.66
CA ARG A 87 20.98 4.82 4.29
C ARG A 87 21.09 3.60 3.36
N GLN A 88 22.17 2.83 3.49
CA GLN A 88 22.34 1.61 2.70
C GLN A 88 21.37 0.52 3.10
N ALA A 89 21.03 0.39 4.38
CA ALA A 89 20.03 -0.57 4.85
C ALA A 89 18.65 -0.27 4.26
N ILE A 90 18.26 1.00 4.13
CA ILE A 90 17.02 1.42 3.46
C ILE A 90 17.05 1.05 1.97
N GLU A 91 18.16 1.28 1.27
CA GLU A 91 18.32 0.88 -0.13
C GLU A 91 18.23 -0.64 -0.30
N TYR A 92 18.87 -1.41 0.59
CA TYR A 92 18.78 -2.87 0.57
C TYR A 92 17.38 -3.37 0.88
N SER A 93 16.63 -2.69 1.75
CA SER A 93 15.23 -3.02 2.01
C SER A 93 14.37 -2.88 0.74
N ARG A 94 14.60 -1.85 -0.07
CA ARG A 94 13.94 -1.68 -1.36
C ARG A 94 14.29 -2.80 -2.35
N ILE A 95 15.56 -3.24 -2.36
CA ILE A 95 16.01 -4.36 -3.18
C ILE A 95 15.33 -5.66 -2.75
N ILE A 96 15.24 -5.92 -1.44
CA ILE A 96 14.56 -7.10 -0.88
C ILE A 96 13.10 -7.09 -1.32
N TYR A 97 12.43 -5.95 -1.22
CA TYR A 97 11.05 -5.78 -1.64
C TYR A 97 10.86 -6.04 -3.14
N ASP A 98 11.70 -5.46 -4.01
CA ASP A 98 11.65 -5.71 -5.46
C ASP A 98 11.82 -7.20 -5.79
N MET A 99 12.77 -7.87 -5.12
CA MET A 99 12.98 -9.31 -5.27
C MET A 99 11.77 -10.14 -4.79
N PHE A 100 11.10 -9.70 -3.73
CA PHE A 100 9.86 -10.32 -3.27
C PHE A 100 8.75 -10.19 -4.32
N VAL A 101 8.51 -8.97 -4.85
CA VAL A 101 7.49 -8.73 -5.88
C VAL A 101 7.76 -9.61 -7.11
N ARG A 102 9.01 -9.73 -7.55
CA ARG A 102 9.38 -10.61 -8.67
C ARG A 102 9.06 -12.08 -8.40
N ARG A 103 9.31 -12.57 -7.17
CA ARG A 103 8.95 -13.94 -6.76
C ARG A 103 7.45 -14.17 -6.79
N GLU A 104 6.68 -13.23 -6.26
CA GLU A 104 5.22 -13.32 -6.28
C GLU A 104 4.65 -13.27 -7.69
N LEU A 105 5.20 -12.42 -8.58
CA LEU A 105 4.82 -12.40 -9.99
C LEU A 105 5.10 -13.73 -10.70
N ILE A 106 6.25 -14.35 -10.44
CA ILE A 106 6.56 -15.68 -10.98
C ILE A 106 5.55 -16.71 -10.49
N LYS A 107 5.26 -16.73 -9.18
CA LYS A 107 4.30 -17.65 -8.56
C LYS A 107 2.89 -17.49 -9.13
N ILE A 108 2.41 -16.25 -9.30
CA ILE A 108 1.12 -15.95 -9.92
C ILE A 108 1.09 -16.44 -11.37
N SER A 109 2.17 -16.20 -12.12
CA SER A 109 2.27 -16.61 -13.52
C SER A 109 2.28 -18.14 -13.66
N GLU A 110 3.04 -18.85 -12.84
CA GLU A 110 3.07 -20.32 -12.81
C GLU A 110 1.70 -20.89 -12.45
N GLY A 111 1.02 -20.35 -11.41
CA GLY A 111 -0.34 -20.74 -11.04
C GLY A 111 -1.36 -20.48 -12.15
N THR A 112 -1.22 -19.39 -12.89
CA THR A 112 -2.08 -19.08 -14.04
C THR A 112 -1.83 -20.06 -15.19
N ILE A 113 -0.56 -20.39 -15.47
CA ILE A 113 -0.17 -21.39 -16.49
C ILE A 113 -0.73 -22.77 -16.13
N ASP A 114 -0.59 -23.18 -14.88
CA ASP A 114 -1.07 -24.49 -14.44
C ASP A 114 -2.60 -24.57 -14.50
N SER A 115 -3.31 -23.51 -14.07
CA SER A 115 -4.77 -23.44 -14.18
C SER A 115 -5.24 -23.49 -15.65
N ALA A 116 -4.52 -22.84 -16.57
CA ALA A 116 -4.85 -22.85 -17.99
C ALA A 116 -4.59 -24.21 -18.66
N LYS A 117 -3.66 -25.01 -18.14
CA LYS A 117 -3.38 -26.36 -18.62
C LYS A 117 -4.38 -27.41 -18.13
N LEU A 118 -5.05 -27.14 -16.99
CA LEU A 118 -6.06 -28.04 -16.47
C LEU A 118 -7.25 -28.14 -17.43
N LYS A 119 -7.61 -29.36 -17.80
CA LYS A 119 -8.78 -29.63 -18.64
C LYS A 119 -10.04 -29.84 -17.77
N ASP A 120 -10.23 -28.97 -16.77
CA ASP A 120 -11.42 -29.02 -15.93
C ASP A 120 -12.53 -28.16 -16.58
N LEU A 121 -13.59 -28.81 -17.01
CA LEU A 121 -14.75 -28.18 -17.65
C LEU A 121 -15.51 -27.21 -16.71
N ASN A 122 -15.26 -27.29 -15.41
CA ASN A 122 -15.89 -26.41 -14.43
C ASN A 122 -15.15 -25.06 -14.27
N ILE A 123 -13.92 -24.94 -14.78
CA ILE A 123 -13.11 -23.72 -14.71
C ILE A 123 -13.10 -23.07 -16.09
N SER A 124 -13.85 -22.01 -16.26
CA SER A 124 -13.84 -21.24 -17.49
C SER A 124 -12.56 -20.42 -17.64
N GLY A 125 -12.14 -20.14 -18.88
CA GLY A 125 -11.02 -19.21 -19.12
C GLY A 125 -11.25 -17.84 -18.49
N GLN A 126 -12.49 -17.38 -18.41
CA GLN A 126 -12.87 -16.13 -17.75
C GLN A 126 -12.55 -16.16 -16.24
N ASN A 127 -12.84 -17.26 -15.56
CA ASN A 127 -12.53 -17.42 -14.12
C ASN A 127 -11.01 -17.39 -13.86
N ILE A 128 -10.21 -17.91 -14.81
CA ILE A 128 -8.73 -17.86 -14.70
C ILE A 128 -8.24 -16.41 -14.83
N ILE A 129 -8.81 -15.63 -15.75
CA ILE A 129 -8.48 -14.21 -15.94
C ILE A 129 -8.83 -13.44 -14.65
N GLU A 130 -10.07 -13.54 -14.16
CA GLU A 130 -10.54 -12.84 -12.96
C GLU A 130 -9.69 -13.16 -11.73
N ASN A 131 -9.32 -14.43 -11.55
CA ASN A 131 -8.45 -14.82 -10.44
C ASN A 131 -7.04 -14.24 -10.58
N SER A 132 -6.49 -14.22 -11.79
CA SER A 132 -5.16 -13.65 -12.05
C SER A 132 -5.15 -12.14 -11.85
N GLU A 133 -6.18 -11.43 -12.32
CA GLU A 133 -6.36 -9.99 -12.10
C GLU A 133 -6.43 -9.67 -10.61
N LYS A 134 -7.21 -10.44 -9.84
CA LYS A 134 -7.32 -10.28 -8.40
C LYS A 134 -5.97 -10.44 -7.70
N LEU A 135 -5.22 -11.50 -8.02
CA LEU A 135 -3.91 -11.77 -7.41
C LEU A 135 -2.90 -10.66 -7.74
N LEU A 136 -2.91 -10.16 -8.98
CA LEU A 136 -2.06 -9.03 -9.40
C LEU A 136 -2.47 -7.73 -8.71
N PHE A 137 -3.76 -7.47 -8.57
CA PHE A 137 -4.27 -6.32 -7.85
C PHE A 137 -3.89 -6.36 -6.37
N ASP A 138 -4.09 -7.51 -5.70
CA ASP A 138 -3.71 -7.71 -4.30
C ASP A 138 -2.20 -7.52 -4.08
N LEU A 139 -1.37 -7.93 -5.04
CA LEU A 139 0.09 -7.72 -4.99
C LEU A 139 0.44 -6.23 -5.14
N ALA A 140 -0.22 -5.53 -6.07
CA ALA A 140 -0.01 -4.10 -6.29
C ALA A 140 -0.48 -3.26 -5.10
N GLU A 141 -1.61 -3.61 -4.48
CA GLU A 141 -2.15 -2.92 -3.30
C GLU A 141 -1.24 -3.09 -2.09
N LYS A 142 -0.73 -4.31 -1.84
CA LYS A 142 0.25 -4.56 -0.77
C LYS A 142 1.56 -3.79 -0.96
N GLY A 143 1.90 -3.45 -2.20
CA GLY A 143 3.07 -2.61 -2.52
C GLY A 143 2.88 -1.14 -2.21
N SER A 144 1.66 -0.69 -2.04
CA SER A 144 1.34 0.71 -1.76
C SER A 144 1.29 1.07 -0.26
N PHE A 145 1.78 0.20 0.64
CA PHE A 145 1.91 0.51 2.07
C PHE A 145 2.68 1.81 2.34
N ASN A 146 3.53 2.24 1.39
CA ASN A 146 4.26 3.49 1.46
C ASN A 146 3.42 4.76 1.19
N SER A 147 2.17 4.64 0.74
CA SER A 147 1.35 5.81 0.42
C SER A 147 0.48 6.30 1.58
N SER A 148 0.40 5.57 2.70
CA SER A 148 -0.50 5.92 3.81
C SER A 148 0.15 6.76 4.91
N LEU A 149 1.48 6.73 5.05
CA LEU A 149 2.22 7.54 6.03
C LEU A 149 2.95 8.67 5.32
N VAL A 150 2.32 9.84 5.29
CA VAL A 150 2.95 11.08 4.79
C VAL A 150 3.62 11.78 5.96
N LYS A 151 4.86 12.27 5.78
CA LYS A 151 5.55 13.06 6.80
C LYS A 151 4.73 14.31 7.12
N PHE A 152 4.71 14.69 8.39
CA PHE A 152 3.89 15.81 8.85
C PHE A 152 4.20 17.12 8.11
N ASP A 153 5.45 17.39 7.78
CA ASP A 153 5.88 18.57 7.04
C ASP A 153 5.34 18.58 5.59
N GLU A 154 5.25 17.42 4.95
CA GLU A 154 4.64 17.27 3.61
C GLU A 154 3.12 17.42 3.67
N ALA A 155 2.47 16.79 4.66
CA ALA A 155 1.04 16.93 4.89
C ALA A 155 0.66 18.38 5.20
N LEU A 156 1.47 19.07 6.02
CA LEU A 156 1.27 20.47 6.37
C LEU A 156 1.41 21.38 5.14
N LYS A 157 2.44 21.18 4.31
CA LYS A 157 2.61 21.96 3.06
C LYS A 157 1.41 21.79 2.13
N PHE A 158 0.97 20.53 1.94
CA PHE A 158 -0.21 20.22 1.12
C PHE A 158 -1.47 20.90 1.65
N THR A 159 -1.68 20.87 2.98
CA THR A 159 -2.83 21.53 3.62
C THR A 159 -2.80 23.05 3.46
N ILE A 160 -1.62 23.66 3.61
CA ILE A 160 -1.45 25.12 3.42
C ILE A 160 -1.71 25.50 1.95
N GLU A 161 -1.22 24.71 0.99
CA GLU A 161 -1.50 24.93 -0.43
C GLU A 161 -2.99 24.81 -0.74
N MET A 162 -3.67 23.81 -0.20
CA MET A 162 -5.13 23.65 -0.33
C MET A 162 -5.86 24.86 0.24
N ALA A 163 -5.53 25.28 1.45
CA ALA A 163 -6.15 26.44 2.09
C ALA A 163 -5.88 27.75 1.29
N SER A 164 -4.67 27.93 0.79
CA SER A 164 -4.31 29.10 -0.05
C SER A 164 -5.08 29.11 -1.37
N ASN A 165 -5.25 27.94 -2.00
CA ASN A 165 -6.02 27.83 -3.24
C ASN A 165 -7.51 28.06 -2.99
N ALA A 166 -8.04 27.56 -1.87
CA ALA A 166 -9.43 27.82 -1.46
C ALA A 166 -9.68 29.32 -1.22
N TYR A 167 -8.74 30.00 -0.57
CA TYR A 167 -8.84 31.44 -0.31
C TYR A 167 -8.75 32.30 -1.58
N LYS A 168 -8.01 31.84 -2.60
CA LYS A 168 -7.87 32.53 -3.89
C LYS A 168 -9.02 32.31 -4.86
N ASN A 169 -9.86 31.32 -4.61
CA ASN A 169 -11.07 31.06 -5.43
C ASN A 169 -12.19 31.99 -4.99
N ASP A 170 -12.43 33.06 -5.74
CA ASP A 170 -13.52 34.02 -5.50
C ASP A 170 -14.93 33.39 -5.60
N GLU A 171 -15.09 32.21 -6.19
CA GLU A 171 -16.37 31.52 -6.37
C GLU A 171 -16.78 30.67 -5.13
N GLY A 172 -15.94 30.58 -4.09
CA GLY A 172 -16.26 29.84 -2.85
C GLY A 172 -16.36 28.30 -2.98
N ILE A 173 -16.21 27.76 -4.20
CA ILE A 173 -16.29 26.31 -4.48
C ILE A 173 -14.89 25.78 -4.69
N VAL A 174 -14.45 24.91 -3.76
CA VAL A 174 -13.11 24.28 -3.80
C VAL A 174 -13.13 22.97 -4.58
N GLY A 175 -14.24 22.24 -4.49
CA GLY A 175 -14.46 20.96 -5.17
C GLY A 175 -14.95 21.12 -6.61
N VAL A 176 -15.37 20.00 -7.21
CA VAL A 176 -16.03 19.99 -8.51
C VAL A 176 -17.50 20.41 -8.29
N PRO A 177 -17.98 21.48 -8.96
CA PRO A 177 -19.33 21.95 -8.77
C PRO A 177 -20.36 20.94 -9.29
N THR A 178 -21.46 20.77 -8.55
CA THR A 178 -22.59 19.93 -8.95
C THR A 178 -23.52 20.62 -9.96
N GLY A 179 -23.39 21.94 -10.05
CA GLY A 179 -24.27 22.80 -10.85
C GLY A 179 -25.62 23.12 -10.17
N LEU A 180 -25.75 22.75 -8.90
CA LEU A 180 -26.89 23.07 -8.05
C LEU A 180 -26.42 24.05 -6.96
N THR A 181 -26.80 25.32 -7.08
CA THR A 181 -26.27 26.43 -6.27
C THR A 181 -26.37 26.15 -4.78
N ASP A 182 -27.54 25.78 -4.29
CA ASP A 182 -27.76 25.52 -2.85
C ASP A 182 -26.96 24.30 -2.34
N LEU A 183 -26.71 23.34 -3.21
CA LEU A 183 -25.91 22.14 -2.88
C LEU A 183 -24.43 22.49 -2.85
N ASP A 184 -23.99 23.26 -3.85
CA ASP A 184 -22.60 23.70 -3.97
C ASP A 184 -22.21 24.65 -2.85
N GLU A 185 -23.10 25.54 -2.40
CA GLU A 185 -22.88 26.39 -1.20
C GLU A 185 -22.71 25.57 0.07
N LYS A 186 -23.46 24.48 0.22
CA LYS A 186 -23.43 23.64 1.43
C LYS A 186 -22.25 22.67 1.45
N LEU A 187 -21.87 22.10 0.30
CA LEU A 187 -20.82 21.11 0.18
C LEU A 187 -19.44 21.71 -0.15
N GLY A 188 -19.40 22.93 -0.69
CA GLY A 188 -18.17 23.50 -1.27
C GLY A 188 -17.76 22.80 -2.58
N GLY A 189 -18.70 22.12 -3.25
CA GLY A 189 -18.48 21.21 -4.37
C GLY A 189 -18.13 19.79 -3.94
N LEU A 190 -17.88 18.91 -4.92
CA LEU A 190 -17.49 17.52 -4.69
C LEU A 190 -15.97 17.43 -4.55
N HIS A 191 -15.46 16.95 -3.42
CA HIS A 191 -14.04 16.85 -3.15
C HIS A 191 -13.49 15.46 -3.53
N LYS A 192 -12.18 15.40 -3.76
CA LYS A 192 -11.47 14.12 -3.97
C LYS A 192 -11.59 13.25 -2.72
N SER A 193 -11.77 11.96 -2.92
CA SER A 193 -11.93 10.94 -1.88
C SER A 193 -13.27 10.96 -1.14
N ASP A 194 -14.21 11.86 -1.47
CA ASP A 194 -15.54 11.85 -0.88
C ASP A 194 -16.43 10.74 -1.46
N LEU A 195 -17.20 10.12 -0.59
CA LEU A 195 -18.30 9.25 -0.95
C LEU A 195 -19.61 9.97 -0.66
N VAL A 196 -20.31 10.39 -1.71
CA VAL A 196 -21.62 11.06 -1.59
C VAL A 196 -22.74 10.07 -1.93
N ILE A 197 -23.62 9.81 -0.98
CA ILE A 197 -24.74 8.86 -1.15
C ILE A 197 -26.03 9.63 -1.39
N ILE A 198 -26.69 9.36 -2.53
CA ILE A 198 -28.01 9.88 -2.87
C ILE A 198 -29.03 8.76 -2.66
N ALA A 199 -29.93 8.92 -1.71
CA ALA A 199 -30.99 7.96 -1.40
C ALA A 199 -32.38 8.57 -1.60
N GLY A 200 -33.33 7.75 -2.01
CA GLY A 200 -34.70 8.13 -2.19
C GLY A 200 -35.59 6.95 -2.59
N ARG A 201 -36.89 7.09 -2.47
CA ARG A 201 -37.86 6.07 -2.90
C ARG A 201 -37.76 5.82 -4.40
N PRO A 202 -38.16 4.64 -4.91
CA PRO A 202 -38.24 4.40 -6.34
C PRO A 202 -39.03 5.51 -7.06
N SER A 203 -38.64 5.84 -8.26
CA SER A 203 -39.27 6.89 -9.12
C SER A 203 -39.16 8.33 -8.62
N MET A 204 -38.35 8.62 -7.59
CA MET A 204 -38.11 9.99 -7.10
C MET A 204 -37.04 10.77 -7.87
N GLY A 205 -36.53 10.25 -8.97
CA GLY A 205 -35.58 10.96 -9.83
C GLY A 205 -34.13 10.89 -9.40
N LYS A 206 -33.71 9.90 -8.58
CA LYS A 206 -32.32 9.72 -8.16
C LYS A 206 -31.33 9.69 -9.33
N THR A 207 -31.63 8.85 -10.33
CA THR A 207 -30.80 8.69 -11.53
C THR A 207 -30.76 9.99 -12.36
N ALA A 208 -31.89 10.69 -12.48
CA ALA A 208 -31.93 11.96 -13.16
C ALA A 208 -31.09 13.02 -12.47
N LEU A 209 -31.11 13.08 -11.12
CA LEU A 209 -30.28 13.98 -10.34
C LEU A 209 -28.80 13.63 -10.51
N ALA A 210 -28.42 12.35 -10.39
CA ALA A 210 -27.03 11.91 -10.56
C ALA A 210 -26.51 12.23 -11.97
N THR A 211 -27.32 12.02 -13.00
CA THR A 211 -26.96 12.34 -14.40
C THR A 211 -26.77 13.85 -14.58
N ASN A 212 -27.65 14.69 -14.01
CA ASN A 212 -27.50 16.15 -14.07
C ASN A 212 -26.23 16.62 -13.38
N ILE A 213 -25.91 16.09 -12.20
CA ILE A 213 -24.66 16.41 -11.49
C ILE A 213 -23.46 16.00 -12.35
N ALA A 214 -23.45 14.79 -12.90
CA ALA A 214 -22.37 14.32 -13.76
C ALA A 214 -22.19 15.20 -15.01
N PHE A 215 -23.29 15.59 -15.65
CA PHE A 215 -23.27 16.47 -16.82
C PHE A 215 -22.73 17.86 -16.49
N ASN A 216 -23.25 18.49 -15.43
CA ASN A 216 -22.81 19.82 -14.99
C ASN A 216 -21.34 19.82 -14.61
N ALA A 217 -20.90 18.82 -13.86
CA ALA A 217 -19.50 18.64 -13.49
C ALA A 217 -18.60 18.49 -14.73
N ALA A 218 -19.02 17.69 -15.73
CA ALA A 218 -18.28 17.53 -16.99
C ALA A 218 -18.16 18.85 -17.76
N SER A 219 -19.26 19.60 -17.88
CA SER A 219 -19.28 20.90 -18.56
C SER A 219 -18.34 21.91 -17.89
N LYS A 220 -18.38 22.01 -16.57
CA LYS A 220 -17.51 22.90 -15.79
C LYS A 220 -16.04 22.53 -15.88
N LEU A 221 -15.72 21.25 -15.85
CA LEU A 221 -14.35 20.78 -16.02
C LEU A 221 -13.81 21.10 -17.43
N GLN A 222 -14.66 20.98 -18.45
CA GLN A 222 -14.31 21.33 -19.82
C GLN A 222 -14.07 22.85 -19.96
N GLU A 223 -14.94 23.70 -19.41
CA GLU A 223 -14.80 25.16 -19.39
C GLU A 223 -13.49 25.61 -18.71
N SER A 224 -13.08 24.91 -17.63
CA SER A 224 -11.84 25.21 -16.90
C SER A 224 -10.56 24.75 -17.63
N GLY A 225 -10.68 24.12 -18.80
CA GLY A 225 -9.55 23.61 -19.58
C GLY A 225 -8.84 22.39 -18.94
N LYS A 226 -9.38 21.84 -17.87
CA LYS A 226 -8.84 20.64 -17.21
C LYS A 226 -9.22 19.40 -18.00
N LYS A 227 -8.22 18.61 -18.42
CA LYS A 227 -8.43 17.28 -18.99
C LYS A 227 -8.88 16.31 -17.89
N SER A 228 -10.17 16.25 -17.64
CA SER A 228 -10.76 15.36 -16.62
C SER A 228 -11.92 14.57 -17.25
N THR A 229 -12.14 13.36 -16.76
CA THR A 229 -13.19 12.46 -17.25
C THR A 229 -14.13 12.12 -16.11
N ILE A 230 -15.42 12.11 -16.40
CA ILE A 230 -16.44 11.62 -15.48
C ILE A 230 -16.89 10.25 -15.96
N ALA A 231 -16.80 9.25 -15.09
CA ALA A 231 -17.29 7.90 -15.36
C ALA A 231 -18.64 7.71 -14.67
N PHE A 232 -19.62 7.23 -15.42
CA PHE A 232 -20.96 6.90 -14.92
C PHE A 232 -21.19 5.40 -15.08
N PHE A 233 -21.40 4.70 -13.97
CA PHE A 233 -21.68 3.26 -13.95
C PHE A 233 -23.13 3.05 -13.54
N SER A 234 -23.99 2.55 -14.45
CA SER A 234 -25.36 2.20 -14.13
C SER A 234 -25.49 0.68 -14.01
N LEU A 235 -25.93 0.23 -12.83
CA LEU A 235 -26.26 -1.17 -12.56
C LEU A 235 -27.78 -1.42 -12.58
N GLU A 236 -28.57 -0.37 -12.77
CA GLU A 236 -30.01 -0.46 -13.00
C GLU A 236 -30.27 -0.51 -14.51
N MET A 237 -31.06 -1.52 -14.93
CA MET A 237 -31.60 -1.62 -16.29
C MET A 237 -32.82 -0.73 -16.44
#